data_51ffa7b1ae1ef4c401f7fa24d1345b14
#
_entry.id   51ffa7b1ae1ef4c401f7fa24d1345b14
#
_cell.length_a   1.000
_cell.length_b   1.000
_cell.length_c   1.000
_cell.angle_alpha   90.00
_cell.angle_beta   90.00
_cell.angle_gamma   90.00
#
_symmetry.space_group_name_H-M   'P 1'
#
loop_
_entity.id
_entity.type
_entity.pdbx_description
1 polymer ?
#
loop_
_entity_poly.entity_id
_entity_poly.type
_entity_poly.pdbx_seq_one_letter_code
_entity_poly.pdbx_strand_id
1 'polypeptide(L)'
;MILDRRVELFGQPDAWANFRHFPKLWIVRPPDNYAGRASPSADLYGDKTIRFLSGYKVALCLENCTEPYYFTEKFVKAVRAGCIPVYHAHVTVKNRFLSGARWIDPAEFGFSPRRTLEFALDQDQATFRSINDAWLESGILADTDDLKVFAKLHEIVSGKLRDQNVH
;
A
#
# COMPACT_ATOMS: atom_id res chain seq x y z
N MET A 1 12.27 12.39 14.91
CA MET A 1 11.18 11.41 14.72
C MET A 1 11.20 10.52 15.96
N ILE A 2 10.22 10.61 16.84
CA ILE A 2 10.10 9.72 18.00
C ILE A 2 9.46 8.44 17.46
N LEU A 3 10.26 7.40 17.31
CA LEU A 3 9.77 6.09 16.92
C LEU A 3 9.07 5.46 18.12
N ASP A 4 7.79 5.22 17.99
CA ASP A 4 7.02 4.56 19.01
C ASP A 4 7.47 3.09 19.08
N ARG A 5 7.90 2.61 20.26
CA ARG A 5 8.35 1.22 20.47
C ARG A 5 7.27 0.17 20.20
N ARG A 6 6.01 0.59 20.05
CA ARG A 6 4.88 -0.28 19.67
C ARG A 6 4.80 -0.55 18.17
N VAL A 7 5.65 0.08 17.37
CA VAL A 7 5.68 -0.05 15.91
C VAL A 7 6.89 -0.88 15.52
N GLU A 8 6.65 -1.99 14.87
CA GLU A 8 7.70 -2.72 14.17
C GLU A 8 7.89 -2.14 12.78
N LEU A 9 9.11 -1.78 12.46
CA LEU A 9 9.47 -1.24 11.15
C LEU A 9 10.03 -2.35 10.28
N PHE A 10 9.40 -2.54 9.13
CA PHE A 10 9.85 -3.47 8.11
C PHE A 10 10.29 -2.70 6.87
N GLY A 11 11.28 -3.20 6.19
CA GLY A 11 11.77 -2.58 4.96
C GLY A 11 12.92 -3.34 4.33
N GLN A 12 13.39 -2.84 3.21
CA GLN A 12 14.58 -3.41 2.58
C GLN A 12 15.82 -2.92 3.32
N PRO A 13 16.72 -3.81 3.78
CA PRO A 13 18.00 -3.43 4.37
C PRO A 13 18.81 -2.53 3.43
N ASP A 14 18.66 -2.73 2.12
CA ASP A 14 19.36 -1.97 1.09
C ASP A 14 18.92 -0.50 1.02
N ALA A 15 17.74 -0.16 1.50
CA ALA A 15 17.34 1.24 1.65
C ALA A 15 18.26 1.99 2.64
N TRP A 16 18.74 1.29 3.66
CA TRP A 16 19.73 1.81 4.63
C TRP A 16 21.15 1.68 4.09
N ALA A 17 21.44 0.66 3.26
CA ALA A 17 22.72 0.46 2.59
C ALA A 17 22.97 1.46 1.45
N ASN A 18 21.92 1.94 0.78
CA ASN A 18 22.02 2.97 -0.26
C ASN A 18 22.49 4.32 0.28
N PHE A 19 22.44 4.54 1.59
CA PHE A 19 23.09 5.67 2.25
C PHE A 19 24.64 5.56 2.25
N ARG A 20 25.22 4.43 1.78
CA ARG A 20 26.68 4.31 1.60
C ARG A 20 27.27 5.36 0.68
N HIS A 21 26.50 5.94 -0.22
CA HIS A 21 26.93 7.05 -1.08
C HIS A 21 27.01 8.40 -0.35
N PHE A 22 26.50 8.47 0.90
CA PHE A 22 26.57 9.66 1.73
C PHE A 22 27.38 9.38 2.99
N PRO A 23 28.72 9.63 2.99
CA PRO A 23 29.62 9.25 4.11
C PRO A 23 29.18 9.81 5.48
N LYS A 24 28.41 10.90 5.51
CA LYS A 24 27.88 11.49 6.74
C LYS A 24 26.72 10.72 7.37
N LEU A 25 26.13 9.73 6.67
CA LEU A 25 24.99 8.96 7.12
C LEU A 25 25.36 7.55 7.58
N TRP A 26 26.63 7.18 7.58
CA TRP A 26 27.12 5.89 8.09
C TRP A 26 26.84 5.65 9.58
N ILE A 27 26.42 6.69 10.31
CA ILE A 27 26.13 6.64 11.74
C ILE A 27 24.65 6.31 12.02
N VAL A 28 23.79 6.30 11.01
CA VAL A 28 22.38 5.99 11.19
C VAL A 28 22.22 4.48 11.32
N ARG A 29 22.09 4.01 12.54
CA ARG A 29 21.70 2.62 12.83
C ARG A 29 20.20 2.47 12.58
N PRO A 30 19.75 1.29 12.13
CA PRO A 30 18.33 0.97 12.13
C PRO A 30 17.76 1.22 13.54
N PRO A 31 16.52 1.73 13.66
CA PRO A 31 15.90 1.87 14.96
C PRO A 31 15.79 0.51 15.68
N ASP A 32 15.80 0.52 17.02
CA ASP A 32 15.74 -0.72 17.83
C ASP A 32 14.51 -1.59 17.55
N ASN A 33 13.43 -0.97 17.01
CA ASN A 33 12.20 -1.63 16.60
C ASN A 33 12.18 -2.04 15.11
N TYR A 34 13.33 -2.02 14.44
CA TYR A 34 13.45 -2.52 13.08
C TYR A 34 13.51 -4.05 13.07
N ALA A 35 12.46 -4.68 12.62
CA ALA A 35 12.30 -6.13 12.61
C ALA A 35 12.75 -6.79 11.29
N GLY A 36 13.39 -6.05 10.38
CA GLY A 36 13.93 -6.58 9.14
C GLY A 36 12.97 -6.52 7.95
N ARG A 37 13.14 -7.41 6.99
CA ARG A 37 12.27 -7.54 5.82
C ARG A 37 11.00 -8.30 6.16
N ALA A 38 9.86 -7.78 5.78
CA ALA A 38 8.57 -8.46 5.87
C ALA A 38 8.48 -9.72 4.99
N SER A 39 9.29 -9.79 3.92
CA SER A 39 9.39 -10.97 3.06
C SER A 39 10.81 -11.13 2.55
N PRO A 40 11.47 -12.29 2.79
CA PRO A 40 12.80 -12.58 2.26
C PRO A 40 12.85 -12.83 0.75
N SER A 41 11.74 -13.14 0.14
CA SER A 41 11.60 -13.37 -1.30
C SER A 41 10.61 -12.37 -1.88
N ALA A 42 10.91 -11.86 -3.07
CA ALA A 42 10.07 -10.93 -3.83
C ALA A 42 8.75 -11.59 -4.28
N ASP A 43 7.93 -12.00 -3.33
CA ASP A 43 6.55 -12.41 -3.57
C ASP A 43 5.67 -11.17 -3.56
N LEU A 44 5.84 -10.34 -4.60
CA LEU A 44 5.09 -9.10 -4.78
C LEU A 44 3.58 -9.38 -4.90
N TYR A 45 3.20 -10.56 -5.36
CA TYR A 45 1.82 -10.96 -5.67
C TYR A 45 1.28 -12.10 -4.80
N GLY A 46 2.10 -12.65 -3.90
CA GLY A 46 1.73 -13.85 -3.15
C GLY A 46 1.12 -13.61 -1.79
N ASP A 47 0.52 -14.70 -1.25
CA ASP A 47 -0.16 -14.73 0.05
C ASP A 47 0.76 -14.57 1.26
N LYS A 48 2.08 -14.65 1.08
CA LYS A 48 3.04 -14.55 2.18
C LYS A 48 2.99 -13.20 2.89
N THR A 49 2.87 -12.11 2.13
CA THR A 49 2.72 -10.76 2.70
C THR A 49 1.40 -10.62 3.45
N ILE A 50 0.31 -11.18 2.91
CA ILE A 50 -1.00 -11.17 3.56
C ILE A 50 -0.94 -11.94 4.87
N ARG A 51 -0.39 -13.16 4.87
CA ARG A 51 -0.20 -13.97 6.09
C ARG A 51 0.68 -13.27 7.13
N PHE A 52 1.73 -12.59 6.69
CA PHE A 52 2.56 -11.81 7.59
C PHE A 52 1.77 -10.65 8.21
N LEU A 53 1.08 -9.86 7.39
CA LEU A 53 0.29 -8.71 7.85
C LEU A 53 -0.88 -9.12 8.75
N SER A 54 -1.44 -10.33 8.61
CA SER A 54 -2.59 -10.77 9.42
C SER A 54 -2.28 -10.88 10.93
N GLY A 55 -1.00 -10.85 11.31
CA GLY A 55 -0.57 -10.73 12.72
C GLY A 55 -0.67 -9.32 13.30
N TYR A 56 -1.06 -8.31 12.51
CA TYR A 56 -1.05 -6.91 12.93
C TYR A 56 -2.44 -6.29 12.86
N LYS A 57 -2.77 -5.43 13.83
CA LYS A 57 -4.02 -4.67 13.83
C LYS A 57 -4.03 -3.57 12.77
N VAL A 58 -2.89 -2.89 12.59
CA VAL A 58 -2.74 -1.71 11.72
C VAL A 58 -1.65 -1.97 10.72
N ALA A 59 -1.88 -1.63 9.46
CA ALA A 59 -0.87 -1.66 8.40
C ALA A 59 -0.67 -0.27 7.80
N LEU A 60 0.59 0.19 7.79
CA LEU A 60 0.99 1.39 7.08
C LEU A 60 1.29 1.01 5.62
N CYS A 61 0.38 1.35 4.71
CA CYS A 61 0.43 0.96 3.31
C CYS A 61 0.54 2.17 2.36
N LEU A 62 1.39 3.13 2.73
CA LEU A 62 1.60 4.33 1.92
C LEU A 62 2.24 3.99 0.57
N GLU A 63 1.82 4.72 -0.45
CA GLU A 63 2.41 4.63 -1.77
C GLU A 63 3.75 5.38 -1.87
N ASN A 64 4.54 5.05 -2.88
CA ASN A 64 5.81 5.71 -3.14
C ASN A 64 5.64 7.15 -3.63
N CYS A 65 4.50 7.46 -4.26
CA CYS A 65 4.12 8.79 -4.71
C CYS A 65 2.61 8.97 -4.61
N THR A 66 2.14 10.24 -4.68
CA THR A 66 0.72 10.60 -4.63
C THR A 66 0.31 11.17 -5.99
N GLU A 67 0.41 10.32 -7.02
CA GLU A 67 0.04 10.69 -8.39
C GLU A 67 -1.42 10.31 -8.73
N PRO A 68 -2.05 11.00 -9.70
CA PRO A 68 -3.36 10.58 -10.21
C PRO A 68 -3.35 9.11 -10.65
N TYR A 69 -4.35 8.36 -10.20
CA TYR A 69 -4.53 6.93 -10.52
C TYR A 69 -3.41 5.98 -10.05
N TYR A 70 -2.42 6.46 -9.32
CA TYR A 70 -1.38 5.59 -8.77
C TYR A 70 -1.91 4.84 -7.54
N PHE A 71 -2.30 3.61 -7.79
CA PHE A 71 -2.85 2.68 -6.81
C PHE A 71 -2.17 1.33 -6.97
N THR A 72 -1.62 0.79 -5.88
CA THR A 72 -0.88 -0.47 -5.91
C THR A 72 -1.52 -1.51 -4.98
N GLU A 73 -0.95 -2.70 -4.99
CA GLU A 73 -1.41 -3.83 -4.18
C GLU A 73 -1.28 -3.62 -2.66
N LYS A 74 -0.56 -2.59 -2.21
CA LYS A 74 -0.28 -2.37 -0.78
C LYS A 74 -1.55 -2.23 0.04
N PHE A 75 -2.50 -1.41 -0.42
CA PHE A 75 -3.79 -1.23 0.24
C PHE A 75 -4.60 -2.52 0.24
N VAL A 76 -4.69 -3.18 -0.91
CA VAL A 76 -5.44 -4.44 -1.08
C VAL A 76 -4.88 -5.53 -0.17
N LYS A 77 -3.55 -5.67 -0.06
CA LYS A 77 -2.91 -6.63 0.83
C LYS A 77 -3.19 -6.35 2.31
N ALA A 78 -3.18 -5.08 2.72
CA ALA A 78 -3.52 -4.70 4.08
C ALA A 78 -4.98 -5.07 4.42
N VAL A 79 -5.90 -4.78 3.51
CA VAL A 79 -7.32 -5.14 3.66
C VAL A 79 -7.51 -6.65 3.70
N ARG A 80 -6.95 -7.40 2.76
CA ARG A 80 -7.03 -8.87 2.73
C ARG A 80 -6.43 -9.54 3.97
N ALA A 81 -5.45 -8.90 4.59
CA ALA A 81 -4.89 -9.34 5.86
C ALA A 81 -5.80 -9.03 7.07
N GLY A 82 -6.88 -8.28 6.87
CA GLY A 82 -7.78 -7.85 7.93
C GLY A 82 -7.23 -6.72 8.79
N CYS A 83 -6.19 -6.01 8.34
CA CYS A 83 -5.63 -4.86 9.04
C CYS A 83 -6.52 -3.62 8.86
N ILE A 84 -6.37 -2.67 9.79
CA ILE A 84 -6.81 -1.29 9.61
C ILE A 84 -5.77 -0.60 8.70
N PRO A 85 -6.12 -0.20 7.45
CA PRO A 85 -5.15 0.43 6.56
C PRO A 85 -4.94 1.89 6.96
N VAL A 86 -3.68 2.30 7.11
CA VAL A 86 -3.28 3.71 7.13
C VAL A 86 -2.75 4.03 5.73
N TYR A 87 -3.49 4.85 5.00
CA TYR A 87 -3.26 5.06 3.58
C TYR A 87 -3.50 6.51 3.17
N HIS A 88 -2.63 7.04 2.31
CA HIS A 88 -2.79 8.34 1.69
C HIS A 88 -2.64 8.23 0.18
N ALA A 89 -3.58 8.82 -0.55
CA ALA A 89 -3.60 8.76 -2.01
C ALA A 89 -4.16 10.04 -2.63
N HIS A 90 -3.89 10.21 -3.93
CA HIS A 90 -4.50 11.27 -4.72
C HIS A 90 -6.04 11.15 -4.73
N VAL A 91 -6.74 12.27 -4.89
CA VAL A 91 -8.21 12.31 -4.88
C VAL A 91 -8.84 11.41 -5.95
N THR A 92 -8.21 11.23 -7.11
CA THR A 92 -8.69 10.32 -8.17
C THR A 92 -8.69 8.86 -7.73
N VAL A 93 -7.68 8.44 -6.94
CA VAL A 93 -7.63 7.10 -6.36
C VAL A 93 -8.73 6.92 -5.33
N LYS A 94 -8.89 7.91 -4.42
CA LYS A 94 -9.94 7.89 -3.40
C LYS A 94 -11.33 7.74 -4.02
N ASN A 95 -11.63 8.52 -5.05
CA ASN A 95 -12.94 8.51 -5.70
C ASN A 95 -13.18 7.27 -6.56
N ARG A 96 -12.15 6.75 -7.25
CA ARG A 96 -12.31 5.66 -8.21
C ARG A 96 -12.17 4.28 -7.56
N PHE A 97 -11.12 4.07 -6.76
CA PHE A 97 -10.78 2.74 -6.26
C PHE A 97 -11.20 2.53 -4.81
N LEU A 98 -11.21 3.58 -3.99
CA LEU A 98 -11.49 3.46 -2.56
C LEU A 98 -12.93 3.81 -2.18
N SER A 99 -13.80 4.06 -3.17
CA SER A 99 -15.22 4.29 -2.90
C SER A 99 -15.84 3.08 -2.19
N GLY A 100 -16.37 3.29 -0.99
CA GLY A 100 -16.90 2.23 -0.13
C GLY A 100 -15.87 1.54 0.77
N ALA A 101 -14.56 1.73 0.55
CA ALA A 101 -13.54 1.25 1.47
C ALA A 101 -13.43 2.15 2.72
N ARG A 102 -12.86 1.59 3.78
CA ARG A 102 -12.54 2.33 5.00
C ARG A 102 -11.05 2.28 5.30
N TRP A 103 -10.45 3.45 5.50
CA TRP A 103 -9.05 3.61 5.86
C TRP A 103 -8.85 4.83 6.76
N ILE A 104 -7.65 4.98 7.28
CA ILE A 104 -7.24 6.17 8.04
C ILE A 104 -6.28 6.95 7.17
N ASP A 105 -6.64 8.20 6.85
CA ASP A 105 -5.77 9.09 6.09
C ASP A 105 -4.87 9.90 7.04
N PRO A 106 -3.55 9.75 7.01
CA PRO A 106 -2.64 10.53 7.86
C PRO A 106 -2.73 12.04 7.61
N ALA A 107 -3.25 12.47 6.46
CA ALA A 107 -3.48 13.90 6.19
C ALA A 107 -4.47 14.54 7.16
N GLU A 108 -5.47 13.79 7.67
CA GLU A 108 -6.42 14.27 8.67
C GLU A 108 -5.75 14.60 10.01
N PHE A 109 -4.56 14.09 10.25
CA PHE A 109 -3.75 14.30 11.44
C PHE A 109 -2.55 15.22 11.20
N GLY A 110 -2.52 15.94 10.04
CA GLY A 110 -1.38 16.74 9.63
C GLY A 110 -0.11 15.92 9.41
N PHE A 111 -0.24 14.68 8.96
CA PHE A 111 0.85 13.72 8.77
C PHE A 111 1.66 13.45 10.05
N SER A 112 1.04 13.62 11.23
CA SER A 112 1.66 13.24 12.49
C SER A 112 1.62 11.72 12.69
N PRO A 113 2.76 11.00 12.64
CA PRO A 113 2.77 9.54 12.78
C PRO A 113 2.18 9.09 14.12
N ARG A 114 2.50 9.83 15.18
CA ARG A 114 2.01 9.52 16.53
C ARG A 114 0.49 9.63 16.61
N ARG A 115 -0.09 10.75 16.19
CA ARG A 115 -1.55 10.98 16.24
C ARG A 115 -2.30 9.99 15.37
N THR A 116 -1.78 9.72 14.16
CA THR A 116 -2.36 8.74 13.24
C THR A 116 -2.36 7.34 13.85
N LEU A 117 -1.25 6.92 14.47
CA LEU A 117 -1.14 5.60 15.10
C LEU A 117 -2.03 5.47 16.32
N GLU A 118 -2.02 6.46 17.21
CA GLU A 118 -2.88 6.47 18.40
C GLU A 118 -4.36 6.33 18.00
N PHE A 119 -4.80 7.10 17.01
CA PHE A 119 -6.15 7.00 16.47
C PHE A 119 -6.43 5.62 15.86
N ALA A 120 -5.51 5.08 15.05
CA ALA A 120 -5.68 3.78 14.41
C ALA A 120 -5.77 2.63 15.42
N LEU A 121 -4.97 2.67 16.47
CA LEU A 121 -4.97 1.65 17.52
C LEU A 121 -6.26 1.67 18.38
N ASP A 122 -6.94 2.81 18.46
CA ASP A 122 -8.20 2.95 19.17
C ASP A 122 -9.42 2.45 18.36
N GLN A 123 -9.28 2.29 17.05
CA GLN A 123 -10.38 1.85 16.19
C GLN A 123 -10.76 0.38 16.42
N ASP A 124 -12.03 0.06 16.17
CA ASP A 124 -12.51 -1.32 16.10
C ASP A 124 -12.12 -2.00 14.78
N GLN A 125 -11.22 -2.98 14.86
CA GLN A 125 -10.71 -3.71 13.72
C GLN A 125 -11.82 -4.50 13.00
N ALA A 126 -12.78 -5.06 13.75
CA ALA A 126 -13.86 -5.85 13.16
C ALA A 126 -14.75 -5.02 12.24
N THR A 127 -15.05 -3.79 12.65
CA THR A 127 -15.79 -2.83 11.82
C THR A 127 -15.04 -2.50 10.52
N PHE A 128 -13.74 -2.22 10.60
CA PHE A 128 -12.94 -1.96 9.39
C PHE A 128 -12.92 -3.16 8.47
N ARG A 129 -12.75 -4.36 9.03
CA ARG A 129 -12.74 -5.61 8.26
C ARG A 129 -14.06 -5.82 7.53
N SER A 130 -15.19 -5.73 8.22
CA SER A 130 -16.51 -5.92 7.61
C SER A 130 -16.77 -4.98 6.44
N ILE A 131 -16.44 -3.70 6.58
CA ILE A 131 -16.62 -2.70 5.52
C ILE A 131 -15.69 -3.02 4.34
N ASN A 132 -14.44 -3.35 4.61
CA ASN A 132 -13.45 -3.59 3.59
C ASN A 132 -13.63 -4.94 2.88
N ASP A 133 -14.14 -5.96 3.55
CA ASP A 133 -14.54 -7.22 2.90
C ASP A 133 -15.67 -6.97 1.88
N ALA A 134 -16.70 -6.20 2.25
CA ALA A 134 -17.74 -5.80 1.33
C ALA A 134 -17.21 -4.96 0.14
N TRP A 135 -16.23 -4.09 0.39
CA TRP A 135 -15.54 -3.35 -0.68
C TRP A 135 -14.78 -4.27 -1.63
N LEU A 136 -14.04 -5.28 -1.13
CA LEU A 136 -13.37 -6.27 -1.98
C LEU A 136 -14.34 -7.05 -2.87
N GLU A 137 -15.54 -7.37 -2.34
CA GLU A 137 -16.58 -8.10 -3.05
C GLU A 137 -17.36 -7.23 -4.06
N SER A 138 -17.28 -5.90 -3.95
CA SER A 138 -18.04 -4.97 -4.80
C SER A 138 -17.64 -4.99 -6.28
N GLY A 139 -16.55 -5.66 -6.63
CA GLY A 139 -16.03 -5.71 -8.00
C GLY A 139 -15.32 -4.43 -8.45
N ILE A 140 -15.14 -3.44 -7.56
CA ILE A 140 -14.47 -2.17 -7.89
C ILE A 140 -13.03 -2.37 -8.41
N LEU A 141 -12.40 -3.48 -8.04
CA LEU A 141 -11.06 -3.88 -8.50
C LEU A 141 -11.09 -4.76 -9.76
N ALA A 142 -12.27 -5.07 -10.31
CA ALA A 142 -12.38 -5.95 -11.46
C ALA A 142 -11.63 -5.45 -12.71
N ASP A 143 -11.47 -4.13 -12.83
CA ASP A 143 -10.72 -3.50 -13.92
C ASP A 143 -9.19 -3.58 -13.73
N THR A 144 -8.73 -4.01 -12.56
CA THR A 144 -7.29 -4.21 -12.27
C THR A 144 -6.83 -5.65 -12.49
N ASP A 145 -7.72 -6.52 -12.99
CA ASP A 145 -7.38 -7.88 -13.39
C ASP A 145 -6.39 -7.86 -14.56
N ASP A 146 -5.25 -8.52 -14.38
CA ASP A 146 -4.15 -8.55 -15.34
C ASP A 146 -4.63 -8.96 -16.76
N LEU A 147 -5.54 -9.94 -16.84
CA LEU A 147 -6.08 -10.40 -18.13
C LEU A 147 -6.89 -9.32 -18.83
N LYS A 148 -7.68 -8.54 -18.08
CA LYS A 148 -8.45 -7.41 -18.64
C LYS A 148 -7.53 -6.27 -19.06
N VAL A 149 -6.48 -5.98 -18.26
CA VAL A 149 -5.47 -4.97 -18.61
C VAL A 149 -4.73 -5.39 -19.88
N PHE A 150 -4.29 -6.64 -20.00
CA PHE A 150 -3.64 -7.15 -21.22
C PHE A 150 -4.58 -7.13 -22.43
N ALA A 151 -5.84 -7.53 -22.28
CA ALA A 151 -6.83 -7.47 -23.36
C ALA A 151 -7.02 -6.03 -23.85
N LYS A 152 -7.11 -5.06 -22.92
CA LYS A 152 -7.26 -3.65 -23.28
C LYS A 152 -6.01 -3.08 -23.93
N LEU A 153 -4.83 -3.42 -23.46
CA LEU A 153 -3.56 -3.03 -24.12
C LEU A 153 -3.47 -3.59 -25.52
N HIS A 154 -3.83 -4.87 -25.71
CA HIS A 154 -3.85 -5.50 -27.05
C HIS A 154 -4.81 -4.80 -27.99
N GLU A 155 -6.01 -4.45 -27.53
CA GLU A 155 -7.00 -3.68 -28.32
C GLU A 155 -6.43 -2.32 -28.77
N ILE A 156 -5.81 -1.56 -27.85
CA ILE A 156 -5.22 -0.24 -28.15
C ILE A 156 -4.09 -0.34 -29.16
N VAL A 157 -3.17 -1.30 -28.98
CA VAL A 157 -2.04 -1.50 -29.88
C VAL A 157 -2.51 -1.95 -31.25
N SER A 158 -3.43 -2.91 -31.34
CA SER A 158 -3.98 -3.42 -32.60
C SER A 158 -4.80 -2.36 -33.34
N GLY A 159 -5.52 -1.50 -32.61
CA GLY A 159 -6.23 -0.35 -33.19
C GLY A 159 -5.27 0.65 -33.85
N LYS A 160 -4.21 1.06 -33.13
CA LYS A 160 -3.20 1.99 -33.65
C LYS A 160 -2.44 1.44 -34.86
N LEU A 161 -2.17 0.13 -34.92
CA LEU A 161 -1.52 -0.50 -36.06
C LEU A 161 -2.40 -0.53 -37.29
N ARG A 162 -3.72 -0.64 -37.15
CA ARG A 162 -4.66 -0.56 -38.28
C ARG A 162 -4.74 0.86 -38.86
N ASP A 163 -4.76 1.88 -38.01
CA ASP A 163 -4.82 3.28 -38.46
C ASP A 163 -3.54 3.73 -39.19
N GLN A 164 -2.39 3.11 -38.91
CA GLN A 164 -1.12 3.41 -39.60
C GLN A 164 -0.99 2.76 -40.99
N ASN A 165 -1.78 1.72 -41.26
CA ASN A 165 -1.75 1.01 -42.57
C ASN A 165 -2.77 1.54 -43.61
N VAL A 166 -3.44 2.65 -43.32
CA VAL A 166 -4.46 3.27 -44.19
C VAL A 166 -3.95 4.54 -44.89
N HIS A 167 -2.64 4.79 -44.87
CA HIS A 167 -2.02 5.93 -45.58
C HIS A 167 -1.01 5.45 -46.61
#